data_99e87f0c0799d737a5a3f872d99ee02c
#
_entry.id   99e87f0c0799d737a5a3f872d99ee02c
#
_cell.length_a   1.000
_cell.length_b   1.000
_cell.length_c   1.000
_cell.angle_alpha   90.00
_cell.angle_beta   90.00
_cell.angle_gamma   90.00
#
_symmetry.space_group_name_H-M   'P 1'
#
loop_
_entity.id
_entity.type
_entity.pdbx_description
1 polymer ?
#
loop_
_entity_poly.entity_id
_entity_poly.type
_entity_poly.pdbx_seq_one_letter_code
_entity_poly.pdbx_strand_id
1 'polypeptide(L)'
;MTPARVLIADDHPAFRAGLRLMFAGVTDIDIVGEAATGTSVVELAAQLSPDVVLMDLRMPDLDGIQATRQLLSTNPGIGVVVVTMFDDDDTVFAAMRAGARGYLLKGAEQEEILRAVRAIAAGEAIFGPAIARRIVQHFSAGRGTGQPVFPTLTTREREVLELIATGKGNAAIAHQLGLTLKTVRNHVSHIFLKLQVPDRAAAIIKARDAGYGTSTRPS
;
A
#
# COMPACT_ATOMS: atom_id res chain seq x y z
N MET A 1 30.52 9.50 -9.09
CA MET A 1 29.11 9.29 -9.47
C MET A 1 28.32 10.46 -8.92
N THR A 2 27.39 11.00 -9.66
CA THR A 2 26.48 12.06 -9.16
C THR A 2 25.56 11.45 -8.11
N PRO A 3 25.35 12.08 -6.93
CA PRO A 3 24.44 11.59 -5.92
C PRO A 3 23.00 11.49 -6.44
N ALA A 4 22.26 10.46 -6.03
CA ALA A 4 20.84 10.34 -6.33
C ALA A 4 20.06 11.45 -5.59
N ARG A 5 19.28 12.23 -6.33
CA ARG A 5 18.50 13.35 -5.82
C ARG A 5 17.16 12.86 -5.30
N VAL A 6 16.91 13.00 -3.99
CA VAL A 6 15.73 12.46 -3.31
C VAL A 6 14.85 13.57 -2.77
N LEU A 7 13.56 13.51 -3.09
CA LEU A 7 12.49 14.32 -2.50
C LEU A 7 11.74 13.48 -1.46
N ILE A 8 11.60 13.98 -0.23
CA ILE A 8 10.84 13.32 0.84
C ILE A 8 9.42 13.93 0.89
N ALA A 9 8.41 13.09 0.83
CA ALA A 9 7.00 13.45 0.84
C ALA A 9 6.25 12.72 1.96
N ASP A 10 5.94 13.41 3.06
CA ASP A 10 5.26 12.87 4.23
C ASP A 10 4.64 14.00 5.04
N ASP A 11 3.45 13.84 5.58
CA ASP A 11 2.78 14.88 6.37
C ASP A 11 3.30 14.96 7.83
N HIS A 12 4.03 13.95 8.30
CA HIS A 12 4.57 13.87 9.66
C HIS A 12 5.99 14.48 9.74
N PRO A 13 6.16 15.67 10.36
CA PRO A 13 7.45 16.36 10.43
C PRO A 13 8.56 15.51 11.10
N ALA A 14 8.18 14.76 12.15
CA ALA A 14 9.14 13.90 12.86
C ALA A 14 9.68 12.77 11.98
N PHE A 15 8.85 12.22 11.10
CA PHE A 15 9.27 11.16 10.18
C PHE A 15 10.21 11.72 9.10
N ARG A 16 9.89 12.89 8.51
CA ARG A 16 10.79 13.56 7.57
C ARG A 16 12.14 13.88 8.19
N ALA A 17 12.15 14.41 9.43
CA ALA A 17 13.39 14.68 10.15
C ALA A 17 14.20 13.39 10.41
N GLY A 18 13.53 12.27 10.75
CA GLY A 18 14.16 10.96 10.90
C GLY A 18 14.81 10.47 9.61
N LEU A 19 14.12 10.57 8.46
CA LEU A 19 14.69 10.22 7.16
C LEU A 19 15.91 11.10 6.83
N ARG A 20 15.84 12.40 7.05
CA ARG A 20 17.00 13.30 6.85
C ARG A 20 18.21 12.88 7.66
N LEU A 21 18.01 12.56 8.95
CA LEU A 21 19.11 12.08 9.80
C LEU A 21 19.66 10.74 9.30
N MET A 22 18.79 9.87 8.82
CA MET A 22 19.17 8.56 8.25
C MET A 22 20.06 8.71 7.01
N PHE A 23 19.80 9.72 6.17
CA PHE A 23 20.60 10.02 5.00
C PHE A 23 21.83 10.91 5.28
N ALA A 24 21.94 11.49 6.48
CA ALA A 24 23.08 12.31 6.87
C ALA A 24 24.38 11.48 6.83
N GLY A 25 25.36 11.93 6.07
CA GLY A 25 26.62 11.22 5.88
C GLY A 25 26.64 10.16 4.79
N VAL A 26 25.53 9.95 4.09
CA VAL A 26 25.44 9.08 2.90
C VAL A 26 25.84 9.91 1.68
N THR A 27 27.01 9.63 1.10
CA THR A 27 27.61 10.50 0.06
C THR A 27 27.01 10.33 -1.34
N ASP A 28 26.31 9.24 -1.58
CA ASP A 28 25.70 8.89 -2.86
C ASP A 28 24.20 9.21 -2.95
N ILE A 29 23.64 9.89 -1.92
CA ILE A 29 22.24 10.32 -1.85
C ILE A 29 22.19 11.79 -1.38
N ASP A 30 21.42 12.62 -2.07
CA ASP A 30 21.20 14.04 -1.75
C ASP A 30 19.70 14.32 -1.55
N ILE A 31 19.32 14.81 -0.38
CA ILE A 31 17.94 15.21 -0.08
C ILE A 31 17.73 16.62 -0.63
N VAL A 32 17.08 16.71 -1.78
CA VAL A 32 16.89 17.98 -2.50
C VAL A 32 15.67 18.77 -2.04
N GLY A 33 14.75 18.14 -1.27
CA GLY A 33 13.58 18.85 -0.76
C GLY A 33 12.69 17.97 0.12
N GLU A 34 11.73 18.63 0.78
CA GLU A 34 10.70 18.00 1.60
C GLU A 34 9.33 18.59 1.27
N ALA A 35 8.31 17.74 1.21
CA ALA A 35 6.92 18.10 1.00
C ALA A 35 6.05 17.53 2.11
N ALA A 36 5.02 18.26 2.53
CA ALA A 36 4.08 17.84 3.56
C ALA A 36 2.68 17.53 3.00
N THR A 37 2.44 17.81 1.72
CA THR A 37 1.14 17.60 1.04
C THR A 37 1.37 17.01 -0.36
N GLY A 38 0.40 16.30 -0.89
CA GLY A 38 0.50 15.74 -2.24
C GLY A 38 0.66 16.80 -3.33
N THR A 39 0.01 17.95 -3.17
CA THR A 39 0.14 19.07 -4.11
C THR A 39 1.58 19.61 -4.11
N SER A 40 2.16 19.84 -2.93
CA SER A 40 3.54 20.35 -2.83
C SER A 40 4.57 19.36 -3.35
N VAL A 41 4.32 18.04 -3.30
CA VAL A 41 5.19 17.04 -3.92
C VAL A 41 5.29 17.26 -5.43
N VAL A 42 4.15 17.43 -6.12
CA VAL A 42 4.10 17.60 -7.58
C VAL A 42 4.80 18.88 -7.99
N GLU A 43 4.57 19.99 -7.28
CA GLU A 43 5.19 21.27 -7.53
C GLU A 43 6.71 21.23 -7.33
N LEU A 44 7.17 20.68 -6.19
CA LEU A 44 8.59 20.58 -5.89
C LEU A 44 9.32 19.60 -6.82
N ALA A 45 8.68 18.50 -7.21
CA ALA A 45 9.27 17.59 -8.17
C ALA A 45 9.51 18.24 -9.54
N ALA A 46 8.60 19.11 -10.00
CA ALA A 46 8.78 19.87 -11.23
C ALA A 46 9.94 20.88 -11.15
N GLN A 47 10.13 21.50 -9.98
CA GLN A 47 11.19 22.49 -9.75
C GLN A 47 12.57 21.87 -9.52
N LEU A 48 12.58 20.78 -8.72
CA LEU A 48 13.82 20.20 -8.23
C LEU A 48 14.32 19.05 -9.10
N SER A 49 13.49 18.47 -9.97
CA SER A 49 13.83 17.31 -10.81
C SER A 49 14.53 16.21 -10.01
N PRO A 50 13.88 15.62 -8.99
CA PRO A 50 14.48 14.53 -8.22
C PRO A 50 14.54 13.24 -9.05
N ASP A 51 15.52 12.39 -8.76
CA ASP A 51 15.59 11.03 -9.33
C ASP A 51 14.60 10.10 -8.63
N VAL A 52 14.42 10.28 -7.31
CA VAL A 52 13.56 9.44 -6.46
C VAL A 52 12.67 10.29 -5.57
N VAL A 53 11.42 9.89 -5.41
CA VAL A 53 10.49 10.43 -4.40
C VAL A 53 10.17 9.35 -3.38
N LEU A 54 10.46 9.60 -2.10
CA LEU A 54 9.94 8.80 -0.98
C LEU A 54 8.56 9.35 -0.64
N MET A 55 7.51 8.57 -0.90
CA MET A 55 6.11 9.02 -0.91
C MET A 55 5.29 8.36 0.18
N ASP A 56 4.78 9.13 1.16
CA ASP A 56 3.69 8.62 1.98
C ASP A 56 2.36 8.63 1.20
N LEU A 57 1.50 7.70 1.53
CA LEU A 57 0.17 7.59 0.92
C LEU A 57 -0.86 8.50 1.58
N ARG A 58 -0.70 8.78 2.87
CA ARG A 58 -1.62 9.64 3.62
C ARG A 58 -1.06 11.04 3.77
N MET A 59 -1.44 11.89 2.87
CA MET A 59 -1.09 13.32 2.91
C MET A 59 -2.34 14.18 2.70
N PRO A 60 -2.36 15.42 3.24
CA PRO A 60 -3.41 16.39 2.97
C PRO A 60 -3.49 16.77 1.48
N ASP A 61 -4.62 17.30 1.07
CA ASP A 61 -4.99 17.84 -0.24
C ASP A 61 -5.05 16.76 -1.34
N LEU A 62 -3.95 16.15 -1.66
CA LEU A 62 -3.80 15.11 -2.66
C LEU A 62 -3.14 13.89 -2.01
N ASP A 63 -3.80 12.73 -2.03
CA ASP A 63 -3.20 11.50 -1.50
C ASP A 63 -1.98 11.04 -2.32
N GLY A 64 -1.09 10.24 -1.71
CA GLY A 64 0.16 9.84 -2.34
C GLY A 64 -0.03 8.98 -3.60
N ILE A 65 -1.15 8.26 -3.76
CA ILE A 65 -1.45 7.50 -4.97
C ILE A 65 -1.80 8.44 -6.12
N GLN A 66 -2.62 9.46 -5.86
CA GLN A 66 -2.98 10.48 -6.84
C GLN A 66 -1.76 11.35 -7.19
N ALA A 67 -0.97 11.75 -6.18
CA ALA A 67 0.27 12.48 -6.38
C ALA A 67 1.25 11.70 -7.25
N THR A 68 1.41 10.38 -7.01
CA THR A 68 2.23 9.49 -7.84
C THR A 68 1.78 9.50 -9.31
N ARG A 69 0.46 9.34 -9.57
CA ARG A 69 -0.06 9.37 -10.94
C ARG A 69 0.22 10.70 -11.64
N GLN A 70 -0.05 11.81 -10.97
CA GLN A 70 0.15 13.14 -11.52
C GLN A 70 1.64 13.42 -11.80
N LEU A 71 2.50 13.07 -10.85
CA LEU A 71 3.94 13.21 -10.98
C LEU A 71 4.50 12.41 -12.16
N LEU A 72 4.12 11.14 -12.31
CA LEU A 72 4.60 10.27 -13.37
C LEU A 72 3.98 10.59 -14.74
N SER A 73 2.82 11.24 -14.77
CA SER A 73 2.24 11.72 -16.03
C SER A 73 3.03 12.87 -16.66
N THR A 74 3.68 13.68 -15.82
CA THR A 74 4.52 14.82 -16.27
C THR A 74 6.00 14.47 -16.35
N ASN A 75 6.48 13.60 -15.45
CA ASN A 75 7.89 13.21 -15.34
C ASN A 75 8.02 11.67 -15.17
N PRO A 76 7.90 10.88 -16.24
CA PRO A 76 7.92 9.41 -16.17
C PRO A 76 9.28 8.82 -15.76
N GLY A 77 10.34 9.63 -15.80
CA GLY A 77 11.69 9.24 -15.37
C GLY A 77 11.86 9.18 -13.87
N ILE A 78 11.04 9.88 -13.08
CA ILE A 78 11.14 9.89 -11.62
C ILE A 78 10.77 8.51 -11.07
N GLY A 79 11.58 7.98 -10.16
CA GLY A 79 11.28 6.77 -9.40
C GLY A 79 10.47 7.08 -8.15
N VAL A 80 9.37 6.37 -7.91
CA VAL A 80 8.58 6.53 -6.68
C VAL A 80 8.70 5.31 -5.81
N VAL A 81 9.16 5.52 -4.56
CA VAL A 81 9.16 4.54 -3.47
C VAL A 81 8.08 4.95 -2.48
N VAL A 82 7.06 4.15 -2.32
CA VAL A 82 6.05 4.35 -1.27
C VAL A 82 6.64 3.95 0.07
N VAL A 83 6.49 4.83 1.08
CA VAL A 83 6.89 4.56 2.47
C VAL A 83 5.71 4.88 3.38
N THR A 84 5.01 3.87 3.87
CA THR A 84 3.71 4.06 4.53
C THR A 84 3.49 3.08 5.68
N MET A 85 2.48 3.36 6.53
CA MET A 85 2.03 2.44 7.59
C MET A 85 1.06 1.37 7.08
N PHE A 86 0.62 1.45 5.82
CA PHE A 86 -0.39 0.57 5.26
C PHE A 86 0.27 -0.59 4.52
N ASP A 87 -0.22 -1.79 4.78
CA ASP A 87 0.27 -3.03 4.19
C ASP A 87 -0.86 -3.88 3.56
N ASP A 88 -2.05 -3.31 3.41
CA ASP A 88 -3.17 -4.00 2.78
C ASP A 88 -2.99 -4.11 1.26
N ASP A 89 -3.51 -5.19 0.68
CA ASP A 89 -3.30 -5.54 -0.72
C ASP A 89 -3.80 -4.45 -1.68
N ASP A 90 -4.94 -3.80 -1.36
CA ASP A 90 -5.51 -2.78 -2.25
C ASP A 90 -4.63 -1.55 -2.35
N THR A 91 -4.11 -1.11 -1.21
CA THR A 91 -3.19 0.03 -1.14
C THR A 91 -1.90 -0.28 -1.89
N VAL A 92 -1.33 -1.48 -1.70
CA VAL A 92 -0.14 -1.93 -2.43
C VAL A 92 -0.39 -1.94 -3.94
N PHE A 93 -1.46 -2.59 -4.40
CA PHE A 93 -1.77 -2.67 -5.83
C PHE A 93 -2.21 -1.34 -6.44
N ALA A 94 -2.88 -0.47 -5.66
CA ALA A 94 -3.21 0.86 -6.13
C ALA A 94 -1.96 1.72 -6.35
N ALA A 95 -0.97 1.64 -5.47
CA ALA A 95 0.32 2.32 -5.61
C ALA A 95 1.11 1.78 -6.81
N MET A 96 1.17 0.46 -6.99
CA MET A 96 1.80 -0.15 -8.17
C MET A 96 1.13 0.27 -9.48
N ARG A 97 -0.21 0.26 -9.53
CA ARG A 97 -0.97 0.74 -10.71
C ARG A 97 -0.80 2.23 -10.97
N ALA A 98 -0.48 3.00 -9.93
CA ALA A 98 -0.12 4.41 -10.08
C ALA A 98 1.30 4.61 -10.66
N GLY A 99 2.12 3.54 -10.70
CA GLY A 99 3.47 3.54 -11.24
C GLY A 99 4.59 3.55 -10.18
N ALA A 100 4.27 3.34 -8.90
CA ALA A 100 5.29 3.17 -7.87
C ALA A 100 6.18 1.96 -8.18
N ARG A 101 7.49 2.14 -8.10
CA ARG A 101 8.50 1.10 -8.35
C ARG A 101 9.03 0.48 -7.08
N GLY A 102 8.72 1.06 -5.91
CA GLY A 102 9.09 0.53 -4.60
C GLY A 102 7.96 0.69 -3.59
N TYR A 103 7.92 -0.22 -2.61
CA TYR A 103 6.96 -0.16 -1.52
C TYR A 103 7.61 -0.67 -0.22
N LEU A 104 7.66 0.19 0.78
CA LEU A 104 8.23 -0.07 2.09
C LEU A 104 7.24 0.33 3.19
N LEU A 105 7.34 -0.32 4.34
CA LEU A 105 6.62 0.09 5.54
C LEU A 105 7.44 1.11 6.34
N LYS A 106 6.79 2.05 7.04
CA LYS A 106 7.44 3.05 7.91
C LYS A 106 8.22 2.45 9.10
N GLY A 107 8.35 1.14 9.20
CA GLY A 107 9.22 0.43 10.13
C GLY A 107 10.41 -0.23 9.47
N ALA A 108 10.68 0.05 8.20
CA ALA A 108 11.81 -0.50 7.48
C ALA A 108 13.14 -0.01 8.07
N GLU A 109 14.13 -0.90 8.11
CA GLU A 109 15.48 -0.57 8.57
C GLU A 109 16.18 0.41 7.60
N GLN A 110 17.12 1.19 8.13
CA GLN A 110 17.88 2.17 7.33
C GLN A 110 18.46 1.56 6.07
N GLU A 111 19.08 0.39 6.18
CA GLU A 111 19.71 -0.28 5.03
C GLU A 111 18.70 -0.67 3.95
N GLU A 112 17.46 -1.00 4.34
CA GLU A 112 16.40 -1.34 3.40
C GLU A 112 15.96 -0.10 2.62
N ILE A 113 15.79 1.04 3.29
CA ILE A 113 15.44 2.31 2.66
C ILE A 113 16.55 2.79 1.72
N LEU A 114 17.81 2.75 2.16
CA LEU A 114 18.96 3.13 1.34
C LEU A 114 19.08 2.24 0.08
N ARG A 115 18.91 0.93 0.26
CA ARG A 115 18.91 -0.01 -0.87
C ARG A 115 17.79 0.28 -1.85
N ALA A 116 16.59 0.60 -1.35
CA ALA A 116 15.45 0.94 -2.20
C ALA A 116 15.71 2.21 -3.01
N VAL A 117 16.21 3.27 -2.38
CA VAL A 117 16.55 4.52 -3.09
C VAL A 117 17.57 4.27 -4.19
N ARG A 118 18.65 3.52 -3.91
CA ARG A 118 19.68 3.20 -4.90
C ARG A 118 19.16 2.38 -6.07
N ALA A 119 18.39 1.33 -5.80
CA ALA A 119 17.79 0.48 -6.82
C ALA A 119 16.84 1.28 -7.73
N ILE A 120 15.98 2.11 -7.13
CA ILE A 120 15.03 2.95 -7.88
C ILE A 120 15.76 4.02 -8.71
N ALA A 121 16.80 4.65 -8.16
CA ALA A 121 17.63 5.60 -8.90
C ALA A 121 18.35 4.94 -10.09
N ALA A 122 18.69 3.65 -9.98
CA ALA A 122 19.24 2.84 -11.07
C ALA A 122 18.17 2.36 -12.09
N GLY A 123 16.90 2.69 -11.88
CA GLY A 123 15.79 2.28 -12.77
C GLY A 123 15.17 0.92 -12.47
N GLU A 124 15.57 0.28 -11.37
CA GLU A 124 15.03 -1.00 -10.92
C GLU A 124 13.67 -0.83 -10.22
N ALA A 125 13.04 -1.96 -9.86
CA ALA A 125 11.89 -2.01 -8.96
C ALA A 125 12.23 -2.86 -7.74
N ILE A 126 11.84 -2.41 -6.54
CA ILE A 126 12.15 -3.13 -5.30
C ILE A 126 10.93 -3.14 -4.37
N PHE A 127 10.62 -4.32 -3.85
CA PHE A 127 9.54 -4.53 -2.90
C PHE A 127 10.08 -5.33 -1.71
N GLY A 128 9.76 -4.88 -0.50
CA GLY A 128 10.12 -5.63 0.70
C GLY A 128 9.54 -7.06 0.69
N PRO A 129 10.12 -8.01 1.45
CA PRO A 129 9.72 -9.43 1.40
C PRO A 129 8.23 -9.68 1.67
N ALA A 130 7.62 -8.89 2.55
CA ALA A 130 6.20 -8.97 2.85
C ALA A 130 5.33 -8.60 1.63
N ILE A 131 5.69 -7.51 0.95
CA ILE A 131 4.99 -7.00 -0.22
C ILE A 131 5.20 -7.94 -1.42
N ALA A 132 6.43 -8.42 -1.64
CA ALA A 132 6.73 -9.38 -2.72
C ALA A 132 5.88 -10.65 -2.59
N ARG A 133 5.72 -11.21 -1.39
CA ARG A 133 4.84 -12.37 -1.15
C ARG A 133 3.39 -12.06 -1.52
N ARG A 134 2.87 -10.88 -1.19
CA ARG A 134 1.49 -10.46 -1.54
C ARG A 134 1.30 -10.33 -3.04
N ILE A 135 2.27 -9.76 -3.74
CA ILE A 135 2.27 -9.66 -5.20
C ILE A 135 2.16 -11.06 -5.82
N VAL A 136 3.01 -12.00 -5.38
CA VAL A 136 2.99 -13.39 -5.86
C VAL A 136 1.64 -14.06 -5.55
N GLN A 137 1.12 -13.91 -4.34
CA GLN A 137 -0.18 -14.48 -3.94
C GLN A 137 -1.33 -13.92 -4.80
N HIS A 138 -1.36 -12.62 -5.05
CA HIS A 138 -2.38 -11.99 -5.88
C HIS A 138 -2.39 -12.56 -7.31
N PHE A 139 -1.21 -12.68 -7.94
CA PHE A 139 -1.11 -13.24 -9.27
C PHE A 139 -1.35 -14.75 -9.30
N SER A 140 -1.08 -15.46 -8.21
CA SER A 140 -1.37 -16.89 -8.09
C SER A 140 -2.86 -17.16 -7.87
N ALA A 141 -3.54 -16.32 -7.12
CA ALA A 141 -4.99 -16.39 -6.88
C ALA A 141 -5.81 -16.02 -8.13
N GLY A 142 -5.27 -15.17 -9.01
CA GLY A 142 -5.93 -14.76 -10.27
C GLY A 142 -6.03 -15.85 -11.35
N ARG A 143 -5.55 -17.08 -11.11
CA ARG A 143 -5.69 -18.23 -12.02
C ARG A 143 -6.99 -19.04 -11.83
N GLY A 144 -7.86 -18.64 -10.91
CA GLY A 144 -9.22 -19.17 -10.78
C GLY A 144 -10.14 -18.53 -11.83
N THR A 145 -10.61 -19.29 -12.80
CA THR A 145 -11.46 -18.90 -13.92
C THR A 145 -12.91 -18.63 -13.47
N GLY A 146 -13.14 -17.57 -12.68
CA GLY A 146 -14.47 -17.11 -12.30
C GLY A 146 -14.43 -15.65 -11.88
N GLN A 147 -15.31 -14.81 -12.41
CA GLN A 147 -15.52 -13.48 -11.87
C GLN A 147 -15.87 -13.61 -10.38
N PRO A 148 -15.22 -12.88 -9.48
CA PRO A 148 -15.57 -12.94 -8.07
C PRO A 148 -17.02 -12.53 -7.88
N VAL A 149 -17.76 -13.29 -7.09
CA VAL A 149 -19.21 -13.07 -6.82
C VAL A 149 -19.49 -11.67 -6.25
N PHE A 150 -18.51 -11.08 -5.55
CA PHE A 150 -18.55 -9.70 -5.09
C PHE A 150 -17.35 -8.93 -5.68
N PRO A 151 -17.44 -8.39 -6.90
CA PRO A 151 -16.33 -7.71 -7.57
C PRO A 151 -15.94 -6.39 -6.91
N THR A 152 -16.82 -5.80 -6.10
CA THR A 152 -16.55 -4.57 -5.34
C THR A 152 -15.72 -4.80 -4.08
N LEU A 153 -15.63 -6.05 -3.61
CA LEU A 153 -14.81 -6.40 -2.46
C LEU A 153 -13.37 -6.65 -2.88
N THR A 154 -12.47 -6.14 -2.08
CA THR A 154 -11.04 -6.41 -2.18
C THR A 154 -10.72 -7.86 -1.83
N THR A 155 -9.55 -8.34 -2.18
CA THR A 155 -9.12 -9.69 -1.78
C THR A 155 -9.18 -9.86 -0.26
N ARG A 156 -8.71 -8.86 0.49
CA ARG A 156 -8.71 -8.87 1.96
C ARG A 156 -10.12 -8.81 2.54
N GLU A 157 -10.99 -8.01 1.98
CA GLU A 157 -12.40 -7.99 2.39
C GLU A 157 -13.11 -9.31 2.10
N ARG A 158 -12.78 -9.99 1.00
CA ARG A 158 -13.29 -11.35 0.70
C ARG A 158 -12.82 -12.38 1.73
N GLU A 159 -11.53 -12.36 2.12
CA GLU A 159 -11.02 -13.23 3.19
C GLU A 159 -11.71 -12.98 4.53
N VAL A 160 -11.91 -11.70 4.89
CA VAL A 160 -12.66 -11.34 6.10
C VAL A 160 -14.12 -11.78 5.99
N LEU A 161 -14.76 -11.59 4.83
CA LEU A 161 -16.14 -12.01 4.58
C LEU A 161 -16.30 -13.53 4.68
N GLU A 162 -15.35 -14.31 4.16
CA GLU A 162 -15.31 -15.77 4.30
C GLU A 162 -15.33 -16.19 5.77
N LEU A 163 -14.50 -15.56 6.58
CA LEU A 163 -14.46 -15.83 8.02
C LEU A 163 -15.71 -15.34 8.77
N ILE A 164 -16.34 -14.26 8.30
CA ILE A 164 -17.63 -13.80 8.80
C ILE A 164 -18.72 -14.84 8.49
N ALA A 165 -18.73 -15.37 7.26
CA ALA A 165 -19.70 -16.37 6.80
C ALA A 165 -19.63 -17.69 7.61
N THR A 166 -18.41 -18.04 8.10
CA THR A 166 -18.22 -19.16 9.04
C THR A 166 -18.58 -18.84 10.49
N GLY A 167 -19.04 -17.61 10.79
CA GLY A 167 -19.48 -17.19 12.13
C GLY A 167 -18.37 -16.70 13.07
N LYS A 168 -17.13 -16.51 12.59
CA LYS A 168 -16.01 -16.05 13.44
C LYS A 168 -16.17 -14.60 13.86
N GLY A 169 -15.94 -14.30 15.15
CA GLY A 169 -15.91 -12.94 15.68
C GLY A 169 -14.63 -12.18 15.28
N ASN A 170 -14.67 -10.83 15.38
CA ASN A 170 -13.56 -9.97 14.95
C ASN A 170 -12.21 -10.29 15.62
N ALA A 171 -12.22 -10.74 16.89
CA ALA A 171 -10.99 -11.15 17.59
C ALA A 171 -10.37 -12.42 16.98
N ALA A 172 -11.20 -13.41 16.64
CA ALA A 172 -10.75 -14.64 15.98
C ALA A 172 -10.24 -14.36 14.56
N ILE A 173 -10.90 -13.46 13.83
CA ILE A 173 -10.47 -13.01 12.50
C ILE A 173 -9.12 -12.29 12.59
N ALA A 174 -8.97 -11.39 13.57
CA ALA A 174 -7.71 -10.67 13.80
C ALA A 174 -6.55 -11.62 14.04
N HIS A 175 -6.76 -12.59 14.93
CA HIS A 175 -5.75 -13.63 15.24
C HIS A 175 -5.40 -14.47 14.00
N GLN A 176 -6.41 -14.96 13.28
CA GLN A 176 -6.21 -15.85 12.14
C GLN A 176 -5.51 -15.17 10.95
N LEU A 177 -5.79 -13.88 10.75
CA LEU A 177 -5.25 -13.11 9.62
C LEU A 177 -4.01 -12.29 9.98
N GLY A 178 -3.52 -12.35 11.23
CA GLY A 178 -2.37 -11.57 11.70
C GLY A 178 -2.64 -10.05 11.69
N LEU A 179 -3.89 -9.63 11.97
CA LEU A 179 -4.31 -8.24 11.95
C LEU A 179 -4.57 -7.70 13.35
N THR A 180 -4.61 -6.36 13.50
CA THR A 180 -5.15 -5.75 14.72
C THR A 180 -6.67 -5.80 14.72
N LEU A 181 -7.27 -5.80 15.90
CA LEU A 181 -8.73 -5.74 16.05
C LEU A 181 -9.33 -4.48 15.40
N LYS A 182 -8.61 -3.36 15.43
CA LYS A 182 -8.99 -2.11 14.78
C LYS A 182 -9.06 -2.27 13.26
N THR A 183 -8.06 -2.91 12.67
CA THR A 183 -7.99 -3.19 11.22
C THR A 183 -9.17 -4.07 10.78
N VAL A 184 -9.47 -5.12 11.53
CA VAL A 184 -10.61 -6.00 11.23
C VAL A 184 -11.94 -5.24 11.31
N ARG A 185 -12.13 -4.38 12.31
CA ARG A 185 -13.35 -3.54 12.40
C ARG A 185 -13.52 -2.64 11.18
N ASN A 186 -12.43 -2.05 10.69
CA ASN A 186 -12.46 -1.22 9.49
C ASN A 186 -12.86 -2.04 8.25
N HIS A 187 -12.27 -3.22 8.04
CA HIS A 187 -12.67 -4.10 6.94
C HIS A 187 -14.14 -4.49 7.02
N VAL A 188 -14.63 -4.87 8.22
CA VAL A 188 -16.04 -5.23 8.43
C VAL A 188 -16.97 -4.06 8.05
N SER A 189 -16.65 -2.84 8.47
CA SER A 189 -17.43 -1.65 8.11
C SER A 189 -17.46 -1.40 6.61
N HIS A 190 -16.33 -1.53 5.93
CA HIS A 190 -16.24 -1.37 4.48
C HIS A 190 -16.99 -2.48 3.73
N ILE A 191 -16.93 -3.73 4.22
CA ILE A 191 -17.70 -4.85 3.65
C ILE A 191 -19.20 -4.56 3.72
N PHE A 192 -19.71 -4.12 4.88
CA PHE A 192 -21.13 -3.83 5.04
C PHE A 192 -21.57 -2.69 4.11
N LEU A 193 -20.77 -1.66 3.97
CA LEU A 193 -21.03 -0.56 3.04
C LEU A 193 -21.05 -1.04 1.58
N LYS A 194 -20.04 -1.80 1.16
CA LYS A 194 -19.93 -2.30 -0.23
C LYS A 194 -20.97 -3.34 -0.58
N LEU A 195 -21.35 -4.18 0.36
CA LEU A 195 -22.43 -5.15 0.21
C LEU A 195 -23.82 -4.53 0.39
N GLN A 196 -23.92 -3.28 0.83
CA GLN A 196 -25.17 -2.59 1.15
C GLN A 196 -26.04 -3.38 2.14
N VAL A 197 -25.43 -3.87 3.23
CA VAL A 197 -26.11 -4.61 4.29
C VAL A 197 -26.06 -3.84 5.60
N PRO A 198 -27.13 -3.88 6.43
CA PRO A 198 -27.21 -3.07 7.65
C PRO A 198 -26.38 -3.63 8.79
N ASP A 199 -26.14 -4.94 8.80
CA ASP A 199 -25.52 -5.61 9.93
C ASP A 199 -24.79 -6.90 9.54
N ARG A 200 -24.16 -7.51 10.54
CA ARG A 200 -23.39 -8.74 10.38
C ARG A 200 -24.25 -9.95 9.97
N ALA A 201 -25.49 -10.05 10.48
CA ALA A 201 -26.36 -11.16 10.16
C ALA A 201 -26.75 -11.14 8.68
N ALA A 202 -27.10 -9.97 8.16
CA ALA A 202 -27.39 -9.77 6.75
C ALA A 202 -26.15 -10.03 5.87
N ALA A 203 -24.94 -9.66 6.34
CA ALA A 203 -23.70 -9.96 5.65
C ALA A 203 -23.44 -11.48 5.57
N ILE A 204 -23.68 -12.22 6.65
CA ILE A 204 -23.54 -13.69 6.69
C ILE A 204 -24.50 -14.35 5.70
N ILE A 205 -25.78 -13.96 5.70
CA ILE A 205 -26.77 -14.51 4.78
C ILE A 205 -26.33 -14.28 3.33
N LYS A 206 -26.06 -13.02 2.98
CA LYS A 206 -25.64 -12.65 1.62
C LYS A 206 -24.35 -13.35 1.17
N ALA A 207 -23.41 -13.55 2.08
CA ALA A 207 -22.17 -14.27 1.81
C ALA A 207 -22.43 -15.78 1.57
N ARG A 208 -23.28 -16.42 2.38
CA ARG A 208 -23.63 -17.84 2.24
C ARG A 208 -24.42 -18.12 0.97
N ASP A 209 -25.36 -17.26 0.62
CA ASP A 209 -26.13 -17.35 -0.64
C ASP A 209 -25.19 -17.26 -1.86
N ALA A 210 -24.06 -16.58 -1.69
CA ALA A 210 -23.01 -16.45 -2.70
C ALA A 210 -21.92 -17.55 -2.63
N GLY A 211 -22.11 -18.58 -1.77
CA GLY A 211 -21.19 -19.72 -1.65
C GLY A 211 -20.01 -19.54 -0.70
N TYR A 212 -19.96 -18.43 0.07
CA TYR A 212 -18.94 -18.22 1.10
C TYR A 212 -19.25 -19.05 2.36
N GLY A 213 -18.19 -19.46 3.08
CA GLY A 213 -18.35 -20.21 4.33
C GLY A 213 -18.75 -21.68 4.18
N THR A 214 -18.85 -22.18 2.94
CA THR A 214 -19.05 -23.60 2.69
C THR A 214 -17.69 -24.28 2.61
N SER A 215 -17.32 -24.97 3.67
CA SER A 215 -16.11 -25.81 3.70
C SER A 215 -16.24 -26.96 2.70
N THR A 216 -15.81 -26.75 1.45
CA THR A 216 -15.51 -27.85 0.57
C THR A 216 -14.04 -27.71 0.15
N ARG A 217 -13.12 -28.21 1.01
CA ARG A 217 -11.82 -28.65 0.51
C ARG A 217 -12.07 -30.02 -0.10
N PRO A 218 -11.82 -30.27 -1.37
CA PRO A 218 -11.59 -31.61 -1.85
C PRO A 218 -10.26 -32.09 -1.30
N SER A 219 -10.25 -33.34 -0.85
CA SER A 219 -9.10 -34.12 -0.40
C SER A 219 -8.04 -34.25 -1.50
#